data_0d9c408a9d3dc105418968b0ddb830fc
#
_entry.id   0d9c408a9d3dc105418968b0ddb830fc
#
_cell.length_a   1.000
_cell.length_b   1.000
_cell.length_c   1.000
_cell.angle_alpha   90.00
_cell.angle_beta   90.00
_cell.angle_gamma   90.00
#
_symmetry.space_group_name_H-M   'P 1'
#
loop_
_entity.id
_entity.type
_entity.pdbx_description
1 polymer ?
#
loop_
_entity_poly.entity_id
_entity_poly.type
_entity_poly.pdbx_seq_one_letter_code
_entity_poly.pdbx_strand_id
1 'polypeptide(L)'
;MSVITIQCRLVAEEDTLRQLWELMAEKNTLLINELLLHVGKHPGFETWLEEGKIPTELLKTLVNSLQTQERFAGQSGRFYTSAIALVDYVYKSWFALQKRRKYQIEGKERWLKMLKSDLELEQESQCSLNVIRTKATEILTK
;
A
#
# COMPACT_ATOMS: atom_id res chain seq x y z
N MET A 1 20.26 -2.98 -7.30
CA MET A 1 19.94 -4.07 -8.26
C MET A 1 18.97 -3.52 -9.28
N SER A 2 19.32 -3.59 -10.58
CA SER A 2 18.40 -3.28 -11.67
C SER A 2 17.55 -4.51 -11.94
N VAL A 3 16.23 -4.36 -11.93
CA VAL A 3 15.29 -5.44 -12.31
C VAL A 3 15.03 -5.31 -13.80
N ILE A 4 15.33 -6.36 -14.55
CA ILE A 4 15.03 -6.46 -15.98
C ILE A 4 13.72 -7.25 -16.09
N THR A 5 12.69 -6.61 -16.65
CA THR A 5 11.44 -7.30 -16.97
C THR A 5 11.48 -7.79 -18.39
N ILE A 6 11.37 -9.09 -18.59
CA ILE A 6 11.28 -9.72 -19.92
C ILE A 6 9.83 -10.08 -20.16
N GLN A 7 9.26 -9.55 -21.24
CA GLN A 7 7.93 -9.94 -21.71
C GLN A 7 8.09 -11.05 -22.76
N CYS A 8 7.44 -12.19 -22.51
CA CYS A 8 7.42 -13.31 -23.45
C CYS A 8 5.98 -13.58 -23.88
N ARG A 9 5.81 -13.89 -25.17
CA ARG A 9 4.52 -14.38 -25.67
C ARG A 9 4.44 -15.89 -25.41
N LEU A 10 3.39 -16.31 -24.71
CA LEU A 10 3.11 -17.73 -24.56
C LEU A 10 2.58 -18.28 -25.89
N VAL A 11 3.27 -19.29 -26.43
CA VAL A 11 2.86 -20.01 -27.64
C VAL A 11 2.47 -21.43 -27.20
N ALA A 12 1.20 -21.74 -27.30
CA ALA A 12 0.65 -23.07 -27.00
C ALA A 12 -0.56 -23.33 -27.90
N GLU A 13 -1.04 -24.57 -27.92
CA GLU A 13 -2.28 -24.94 -28.61
C GLU A 13 -3.47 -24.18 -28.02
N GLU A 14 -4.47 -23.90 -28.84
CA GLU A 14 -5.64 -23.10 -28.45
C GLU A 14 -6.39 -23.69 -27.27
N ASP A 15 -6.53 -25.02 -27.21
CA ASP A 15 -7.16 -25.70 -26.08
C ASP A 15 -6.38 -25.53 -24.77
N THR A 16 -5.05 -25.59 -24.83
CA THR A 16 -4.19 -25.34 -23.67
C THR A 16 -4.32 -23.90 -23.19
N LEU A 17 -4.35 -22.93 -24.12
CA LEU A 17 -4.53 -21.51 -23.78
C LEU A 17 -5.90 -21.27 -23.13
N ARG A 18 -6.96 -21.91 -23.66
CA ARG A 18 -8.31 -21.82 -23.09
C ARG A 18 -8.37 -22.39 -21.68
N GLN A 19 -7.83 -23.59 -21.46
CA GLN A 19 -7.77 -24.20 -20.12
C GLN A 19 -6.98 -23.36 -19.12
N LEU A 20 -5.85 -22.77 -19.55
CA LEU A 20 -5.07 -21.86 -18.72
C LEU A 20 -5.87 -20.59 -18.39
N TRP A 21 -6.59 -20.04 -19.37
CA TRP A 21 -7.43 -18.87 -19.17
C TRP A 21 -8.55 -19.14 -18.17
N GLU A 22 -9.28 -20.24 -18.31
CA GLU A 22 -10.33 -20.66 -17.39
C GLU A 22 -9.77 -20.82 -15.96
N LEU A 23 -8.62 -21.49 -15.81
CA LEU A 23 -7.97 -21.66 -14.53
C LEU A 23 -7.59 -20.33 -13.88
N MET A 24 -7.00 -19.41 -14.66
CA MET A 24 -6.55 -18.12 -14.14
C MET A 24 -7.73 -17.17 -13.90
N ALA A 25 -8.67 -17.05 -14.81
CA ALA A 25 -9.77 -16.12 -14.70
C ALA A 25 -10.84 -16.57 -13.71
N GLU A 26 -11.24 -17.84 -13.79
CA GLU A 26 -12.40 -18.34 -13.04
C GLU A 26 -12.03 -18.90 -11.66
N LYS A 27 -10.81 -19.35 -11.45
CA LYS A 27 -10.38 -19.89 -10.16
C LYS A 27 -9.36 -19.02 -9.44
N ASN A 28 -8.23 -18.74 -10.09
CA ASN A 28 -7.13 -18.06 -9.41
C ASN A 28 -7.44 -16.59 -9.12
N THR A 29 -8.01 -15.86 -10.09
CA THR A 29 -8.39 -14.45 -9.88
C THR A 29 -9.47 -14.33 -8.81
N LEU A 30 -10.45 -15.22 -8.80
CA LEU A 30 -11.48 -15.24 -7.75
C LEU A 30 -10.89 -15.54 -6.36
N LEU A 31 -9.93 -16.46 -6.27
CA LEU A 31 -9.21 -16.75 -5.03
C LEU A 31 -8.46 -15.52 -4.52
N ILE A 32 -7.75 -14.82 -5.40
CA ILE A 32 -7.03 -13.58 -5.04
C ILE A 32 -8.00 -12.53 -4.52
N ASN A 33 -9.13 -12.31 -5.21
CA ASN A 33 -10.13 -11.33 -4.79
C ASN A 33 -10.73 -11.69 -3.43
N GLU A 34 -11.00 -12.96 -3.18
CA GLU A 34 -11.52 -13.41 -1.89
C GLU A 34 -10.49 -13.21 -0.76
N LEU A 35 -9.23 -13.50 -1.02
CA LEU A 35 -8.14 -13.23 -0.07
C LEU A 35 -8.02 -11.74 0.24
N LEU A 36 -8.09 -10.88 -0.77
CA LEU A 36 -8.07 -9.42 -0.58
C LEU A 36 -9.23 -8.97 0.30
N LEU A 37 -10.43 -9.51 0.09
CA LEU A 37 -11.60 -9.20 0.91
C LEU A 37 -11.45 -9.67 2.36
N HIS A 38 -10.95 -10.88 2.57
CA HIS A 38 -10.75 -11.43 3.91
C HIS A 38 -9.70 -10.64 4.69
N VAL A 39 -8.60 -10.26 4.06
CA VAL A 39 -7.57 -9.42 4.68
C VAL A 39 -8.12 -8.03 5.01
N GLY A 40 -8.85 -7.39 4.09
CA GLY A 40 -9.40 -6.05 4.30
C GLY A 40 -10.48 -5.97 5.38
N LYS A 41 -11.18 -7.08 5.65
CA LYS A 41 -12.19 -7.18 6.71
C LYS A 41 -11.65 -7.73 8.04
N HIS A 42 -10.38 -8.07 8.10
CA HIS A 42 -9.81 -8.71 9.29
C HIS A 42 -9.69 -7.71 10.45
N PRO A 43 -10.05 -8.11 11.69
CA PRO A 43 -9.95 -7.21 12.86
C PRO A 43 -8.56 -6.62 13.11
N GLY A 44 -7.50 -7.35 12.75
CA GLY A 44 -6.11 -6.90 12.86
C GLY A 44 -5.63 -5.96 11.74
N PHE A 45 -6.50 -5.54 10.83
CA PHE A 45 -6.12 -4.77 9.65
C PHE A 45 -5.43 -3.43 9.99
N GLU A 46 -5.95 -2.71 10.98
CA GLU A 46 -5.39 -1.43 11.44
C GLU A 46 -3.95 -1.60 11.97
N THR A 47 -3.70 -2.66 12.74
CA THR A 47 -2.36 -2.97 13.24
C THR A 47 -1.39 -3.23 12.08
N TRP A 48 -1.83 -3.97 11.06
CA TRP A 48 -0.98 -4.24 9.87
C TRP A 48 -0.74 -3.01 9.02
N LEU A 49 -1.70 -2.08 8.98
CA LEU A 49 -1.54 -0.79 8.33
C LEU A 49 -0.43 0.03 9.01
N GLU A 50 -0.37 0.03 10.34
CA GLU A 50 0.68 0.70 11.10
C GLU A 50 2.04 0.03 10.93
N GLU A 51 2.09 -1.30 11.00
CA GLU A 51 3.30 -2.10 10.82
C GLU A 51 3.80 -2.10 9.36
N GLY A 52 2.91 -1.88 8.40
CA GLY A 52 3.20 -1.90 6.97
C GLY A 52 3.34 -3.31 6.37
N LYS A 53 2.84 -4.34 7.05
CA LYS A 53 2.94 -5.74 6.61
C LYS A 53 1.81 -6.60 7.16
N ILE A 54 1.45 -7.65 6.41
CA ILE A 54 0.53 -8.70 6.85
C ILE A 54 1.33 -9.90 7.36
N PRO A 55 0.90 -10.58 8.44
CA PRO A 55 1.52 -11.83 8.85
C PRO A 55 1.36 -12.92 7.77
N THR A 56 2.47 -13.48 7.30
CA THR A 56 2.46 -14.50 6.24
C THR A 56 1.68 -15.76 6.65
N GLU A 57 1.74 -16.12 7.93
CA GLU A 57 1.01 -17.28 8.45
C GLU A 57 -0.50 -17.11 8.38
N LEU A 58 -1.00 -15.89 8.54
CA LEU A 58 -2.41 -15.60 8.34
C LEU A 58 -2.83 -15.86 6.89
N LEU A 59 -2.06 -15.38 5.91
CA LEU A 59 -2.36 -15.58 4.50
C LEU A 59 -2.36 -17.07 4.15
N LYS A 60 -1.42 -17.84 4.70
CA LYS A 60 -1.42 -19.31 4.54
C LYS A 60 -2.65 -19.97 5.13
N THR A 61 -3.04 -19.57 6.33
CA THR A 61 -4.24 -20.10 7.00
C THR A 61 -5.51 -19.79 6.19
N LEU A 62 -5.65 -18.57 5.69
CA LEU A 62 -6.77 -18.16 4.86
C LEU A 62 -6.81 -18.97 3.54
N VAL A 63 -5.68 -19.13 2.87
CA VAL A 63 -5.59 -19.94 1.65
C VAL A 63 -5.96 -21.39 1.92
N ASN A 64 -5.44 -22.00 2.98
CA ASN A 64 -5.77 -23.37 3.35
C ASN A 64 -7.28 -23.55 3.59
N SER A 65 -7.92 -22.58 4.24
CA SER A 65 -9.37 -22.56 4.45
C SER A 65 -10.14 -22.43 3.12
N LEU A 66 -9.70 -21.55 2.23
CA LEU A 66 -10.35 -21.35 0.94
C LEU A 66 -10.13 -22.52 -0.02
N GLN A 67 -8.97 -23.17 0.03
CA GLN A 67 -8.62 -24.32 -0.81
C GLN A 67 -9.59 -25.51 -0.62
N THR A 68 -10.21 -25.63 0.54
CA THR A 68 -11.21 -26.68 0.81
C THR A 68 -12.55 -26.44 0.11
N GLN A 69 -12.80 -25.23 -0.37
CA GLN A 69 -14.03 -24.90 -1.09
C GLN A 69 -13.93 -25.39 -2.55
N GLU A 70 -14.99 -26.02 -3.04
CA GLU A 70 -15.06 -26.60 -4.39
C GLU A 70 -14.66 -25.64 -5.50
N ARG A 71 -15.09 -24.37 -5.39
CA ARG A 71 -14.79 -23.30 -6.37
C ARG A 71 -13.29 -22.98 -6.49
N PHE A 72 -12.48 -23.27 -5.48
CA PHE A 72 -11.03 -23.00 -5.46
C PHE A 72 -10.19 -24.27 -5.44
N ALA A 73 -10.81 -25.43 -5.23
CA ALA A 73 -10.14 -26.70 -5.22
C ALA A 73 -9.54 -27.07 -6.58
N GLY A 74 -8.56 -27.99 -6.57
CA GLY A 74 -8.01 -28.59 -7.79
C GLY A 74 -6.99 -27.69 -8.53
N GLN A 75 -6.59 -26.55 -7.96
CA GLN A 75 -5.49 -25.77 -8.51
C GLN A 75 -4.14 -26.35 -8.08
N SER A 76 -3.10 -26.15 -8.90
CA SER A 76 -1.72 -26.47 -8.52
C SER A 76 -1.27 -25.67 -7.29
N GLY A 77 -0.47 -26.27 -6.41
CA GLY A 77 0.08 -25.60 -5.22
C GLY A 77 0.81 -24.29 -5.54
N ARG A 78 1.38 -24.16 -6.73
CA ARG A 78 2.03 -22.91 -7.19
C ARG A 78 1.04 -21.75 -7.34
N PHE A 79 -0.21 -22.01 -7.74
CA PHE A 79 -1.23 -20.96 -7.85
C PHE A 79 -1.61 -20.40 -6.49
N TYR A 80 -1.76 -21.24 -5.48
CA TYR A 80 -2.02 -20.79 -4.11
C TYR A 80 -0.85 -19.96 -3.55
N THR A 81 0.39 -20.42 -3.76
CA THR A 81 1.58 -19.66 -3.33
C THR A 81 1.68 -18.32 -4.06
N SER A 82 1.39 -18.30 -5.36
CA SER A 82 1.38 -17.07 -6.17
C SER A 82 0.29 -16.11 -5.70
N ALA A 83 -0.91 -16.60 -5.35
CA ALA A 83 -1.99 -15.78 -4.81
C ALA A 83 -1.59 -15.12 -3.48
N ILE A 84 -0.95 -15.87 -2.57
CA ILE A 84 -0.41 -15.33 -1.32
C ILE A 84 0.59 -14.20 -1.61
N ALA A 85 1.56 -14.46 -2.50
CA ALA A 85 2.60 -13.49 -2.84
C ALA A 85 2.01 -12.22 -3.46
N LEU A 86 1.02 -12.35 -4.33
CA LEU A 86 0.35 -11.21 -4.96
C LEU A 86 -0.43 -10.38 -3.95
N VAL A 87 -1.20 -11.00 -3.07
CA VAL A 87 -1.96 -10.31 -2.02
C VAL A 87 -1.03 -9.57 -1.06
N ASP A 88 0.05 -10.22 -0.62
CA ASP A 88 1.09 -9.59 0.22
C ASP A 88 1.71 -8.37 -0.48
N TYR A 89 2.07 -8.50 -1.76
CA TYR A 89 2.63 -7.41 -2.55
C TYR A 89 1.65 -6.23 -2.71
N VAL A 90 0.39 -6.50 -3.02
CA VAL A 90 -0.66 -5.47 -3.18
C VAL A 90 -0.82 -4.69 -1.88
N TYR A 91 -0.97 -5.36 -0.75
CA TYR A 91 -1.14 -4.70 0.53
C TYR A 91 0.11 -3.97 1.00
N LYS A 92 1.31 -4.52 0.83
CA LYS A 92 2.57 -3.81 1.14
C LYS A 92 2.68 -2.51 0.35
N SER A 93 2.36 -2.56 -0.93
CA SER A 93 2.38 -1.36 -1.80
C SER A 93 1.33 -0.34 -1.35
N TRP A 94 0.14 -0.81 -0.98
CA TRP A 94 -0.93 0.06 -0.51
C TRP A 94 -0.60 0.67 0.86
N PHE A 95 -0.09 -0.10 1.82
CA PHE A 95 0.35 0.40 3.13
C PHE A 95 1.44 1.46 2.99
N ALA A 96 2.44 1.22 2.14
CA ALA A 96 3.49 2.20 1.87
C ALA A 96 2.92 3.51 1.30
N LEU A 97 1.93 3.42 0.41
CA LEU A 97 1.23 4.59 -0.12
C LEU A 97 0.45 5.35 0.95
N GLN A 98 -0.28 4.64 1.83
CA GLN A 98 -1.02 5.26 2.94
C GLN A 98 -0.07 5.97 3.92
N LYS A 99 1.04 5.33 4.28
CA LYS A 99 2.07 5.94 5.14
C LYS A 99 2.65 7.21 4.51
N ARG A 100 2.95 7.18 3.21
CA ARG A 100 3.42 8.37 2.48
C ARG A 100 2.38 9.49 2.50
N ARG A 101 1.09 9.17 2.27
CA ARG A 101 -0.01 10.16 2.33
C ARG A 101 -0.15 10.77 3.71
N LYS A 102 -0.05 9.97 4.77
CA LYS A 102 -0.08 10.45 6.16
C LYS A 102 1.02 11.47 6.40
N TYR A 103 2.25 11.18 6.03
CA TYR A 103 3.36 12.14 6.16
C TYR A 103 3.16 13.43 5.35
N GLN A 104 2.55 13.34 4.17
CA GLN A 104 2.23 14.53 3.37
C GLN A 104 1.18 15.40 4.05
N ILE A 105 0.16 14.81 4.67
CA ILE A 105 -0.87 15.52 5.42
C ILE A 105 -0.25 16.19 6.64
N GLU A 106 0.49 15.47 7.45
CA GLU A 106 1.20 16.00 8.62
C GLU A 106 2.15 17.16 8.26
N GLY A 107 2.85 17.04 7.13
CA GLY A 107 3.70 18.11 6.61
C GLY A 107 2.92 19.38 6.27
N LYS A 108 1.77 19.22 5.59
CA LYS A 108 0.89 20.34 5.26
C LYS A 108 0.25 20.98 6.50
N GLU A 109 -0.13 20.18 7.48
CA GLU A 109 -0.67 20.68 8.75
C GLU A 109 0.38 21.49 9.53
N ARG A 110 1.63 21.01 9.60
CA ARG A 110 2.75 21.78 10.21
C ARG A 110 2.96 23.10 9.47
N TRP A 111 2.95 23.07 8.15
CA TRP A 111 3.10 24.27 7.33
C TRP A 111 1.96 25.27 7.57
N LEU A 112 0.71 24.80 7.66
CA LEU A 112 -0.43 25.67 7.99
C LEU A 112 -0.34 26.26 9.39
N LYS A 113 0.13 25.50 10.39
CA LYS A 113 0.37 26.02 11.74
C LYS A 113 1.42 27.13 11.72
N MET A 114 2.51 26.95 10.96
CA MET A 114 3.55 27.95 10.82
C MET A 114 3.03 29.25 10.17
N LEU A 115 2.23 29.12 9.08
CA LEU A 115 1.61 30.29 8.44
C LEU A 115 0.66 31.03 9.36
N LYS A 116 -0.15 30.33 10.17
CA LYS A 116 -1.02 30.97 11.15
C LYS A 116 -0.23 31.70 12.22
N SER A 117 0.82 31.09 12.76
CA SER A 117 1.73 31.73 13.72
C SER A 117 2.42 32.96 13.14
N ASP A 118 2.85 32.91 11.87
CA ASP A 118 3.45 34.06 11.18
C ASP A 118 2.45 35.21 11.04
N LEU A 119 1.18 34.94 10.71
CA LEU A 119 0.12 35.95 10.62
C LEU A 119 -0.21 36.56 11.99
N GLU A 120 -0.29 35.75 13.04
CA GLU A 120 -0.49 36.21 14.41
C GLU A 120 0.65 37.13 14.85
N LEU A 121 1.90 36.76 14.53
CA LEU A 121 3.08 37.56 14.85
C LEU A 121 3.09 38.93 14.11
N GLU A 122 2.66 38.98 12.85
CA GLU A 122 2.49 40.24 12.12
C GLU A 122 1.42 41.14 12.74
N GLN A 123 0.28 40.56 13.15
CA GLN A 123 -0.81 41.28 13.77
C GLN A 123 -0.44 41.82 15.15
N GLU A 124 0.18 41.00 15.99
CA GLU A 124 0.58 41.40 17.35
C GLU A 124 1.74 42.41 17.37
N SER A 125 2.72 42.21 16.49
CA SER A 125 3.91 43.10 16.45
C SER A 125 3.70 44.36 15.67
N GLN A 126 2.62 44.50 14.90
CA GLN A 126 2.37 45.58 13.93
C GLN A 126 3.53 45.78 12.95
N CYS A 127 4.34 44.76 12.73
CA CYS A 127 5.49 44.74 11.87
C CYS A 127 5.34 43.66 10.78
N SER A 128 5.84 43.93 9.57
CA SER A 128 5.87 42.89 8.54
C SER A 128 6.90 41.81 8.90
N LEU A 129 6.62 40.58 8.47
CA LEU A 129 7.51 39.41 8.66
C LEU A 129 8.97 39.70 8.18
N ASN A 130 9.13 40.48 7.13
CA ASN A 130 10.46 40.82 6.61
C ASN A 130 11.26 41.66 7.63
N VAL A 131 10.62 42.59 8.30
CA VAL A 131 11.25 43.42 9.35
C VAL A 131 11.64 42.54 10.54
N ILE A 132 10.77 41.63 10.95
CA ILE A 132 11.01 40.69 12.05
C ILE A 132 12.21 39.79 11.71
N ARG A 133 12.23 39.19 10.49
CA ARG A 133 13.34 38.34 10.01
C ARG A 133 14.68 39.10 9.97
N THR A 134 14.68 40.32 9.46
CA THR A 134 15.91 41.17 9.42
C THR A 134 16.46 41.40 10.82
N LYS A 135 15.62 41.80 11.77
CA LYS A 135 16.02 42.00 13.18
C LYS A 135 16.53 40.73 13.82
N ALA A 136 15.85 39.58 13.59
CA ALA A 136 16.29 38.27 14.09
C ALA A 136 17.68 37.90 13.53
N THR A 137 17.91 38.11 12.24
CA THR A 137 19.22 37.86 11.61
C THR A 137 20.31 38.74 12.20
N GLU A 138 20.06 40.05 12.42
CA GLU A 138 21.00 40.97 13.06
C GLU A 138 21.38 40.54 14.48
N ILE A 139 20.45 39.96 15.23
CA ILE A 139 20.71 39.44 16.59
C ILE A 139 21.55 38.16 16.55
N LEU A 140 21.31 37.28 15.60
CA LEU A 140 21.99 35.99 15.47
C LEU A 140 23.41 36.11 14.88
N THR A 141 23.72 37.22 14.22
CA THR A 141 25.06 37.50 13.60
C THR A 141 26.00 38.33 14.50
N LYS A 142 25.55 38.74 15.67
CA LYS A 142 26.36 39.35 16.73
C LYS A 142 26.86 38.31 17.73
#